data_926ad94296574066da46f68df91407bd
#
_entry.id   926ad94296574066da46f68df91407bd
#
_cell.length_a   1.000
_cell.length_b   1.000
_cell.length_c   1.000
_cell.angle_alpha   90.00
_cell.angle_beta   90.00
_cell.angle_gamma   90.00
#
_symmetry.space_group_name_H-M   'P 1'
#
loop_
_entity.id
_entity.type
_entity.pdbx_description
1 polymer ?
#
loop_
_entity_poly.entity_id
_entity_poly.type
_entity_poly.pdbx_seq_one_letter_code
_entity_poly.pdbx_strand_id
1 'polypeptide(L)'
;MPIIKKFTQTKADDPTPIGNLVHWFIKEKHIKKKDVAESLGVSGITLNSYFKQKSLQTVILWRIGKAINYNFFGFLAERMNIPYETQYEKDLKAQLENLQRENRDLKRENDLMKDILKR
;
A
#
# COMPACT_ATOMS: atom_id res chain seq x y z
N MET A 1 33.31 -4.33 5.93
CA MET A 1 33.22 -2.87 5.70
C MET A 1 32.23 -2.26 6.70
N PRO A 2 32.63 -1.22 7.45
CA PRO A 2 31.78 -0.64 8.49
C PRO A 2 30.43 -0.12 7.97
N ILE A 3 30.40 0.40 6.74
CA ILE A 3 29.19 0.96 6.13
C ILE A 3 28.12 -0.12 5.91
N ILE A 4 28.53 -1.30 5.44
CA ILE A 4 27.60 -2.42 5.21
C ILE A 4 26.99 -2.89 6.53
N LYS A 5 27.80 -2.97 7.60
CA LYS A 5 27.32 -3.34 8.93
C LYS A 5 26.29 -2.34 9.46
N LYS A 6 26.51 -1.04 9.21
CA LYS A 6 25.57 0.00 9.65
C LYS A 6 24.19 -0.16 9.01
N PHE A 7 24.13 -0.55 7.74
CA PHE A 7 22.86 -0.72 7.03
C PHE A 7 22.18 -2.06 7.32
N THR A 8 22.92 -3.07 7.76
CA THR A 8 22.35 -4.40 8.05
C THR A 8 21.95 -4.57 9.51
N GLN A 9 22.40 -3.71 10.42
CA GLN A 9 22.02 -3.79 11.83
C GLN A 9 20.59 -3.28 12.03
N THR A 10 19.81 -4.04 12.80
CA THR A 10 18.47 -3.63 13.23
C THR A 10 18.56 -2.49 14.23
N LYS A 11 17.77 -1.45 14.03
CA LYS A 11 17.67 -0.29 14.93
C LYS A 11 16.27 -0.20 15.48
N ALA A 12 16.11 0.52 16.61
CA ALA A 12 14.83 0.66 17.29
C ALA A 12 13.71 1.24 16.40
N ASP A 13 14.07 2.05 15.40
CA ASP A 13 13.13 2.71 14.50
C ASP A 13 12.86 1.90 13.23
N ASP A 14 13.45 0.72 13.11
CA ASP A 14 13.25 -0.13 11.96
C ASP A 14 11.85 -0.74 11.96
N PRO A 15 11.30 -1.06 10.79
CA PRO A 15 10.00 -1.74 10.73
C PRO A 15 10.09 -3.15 11.30
N THR A 16 8.95 -3.74 11.59
CA THR A 16 8.83 -5.17 11.91
C THR A 16 9.59 -5.99 10.87
N PRO A 17 10.28 -7.08 11.25
CA PRO A 17 10.95 -7.93 10.28
C PRO A 17 10.04 -8.29 9.12
N ILE A 18 10.51 -8.03 7.91
CA ILE A 18 9.67 -8.10 6.69
C ILE A 18 9.13 -9.51 6.46
N GLY A 19 9.94 -10.53 6.67
CA GLY A 19 9.50 -11.91 6.53
C GLY A 19 8.36 -12.26 7.48
N ASN A 20 8.43 -11.80 8.73
CA ASN A 20 7.38 -12.01 9.71
C ASN A 20 6.09 -11.28 9.32
N LEU A 21 6.21 -10.05 8.83
CA LEU A 21 5.07 -9.28 8.36
C LEU A 21 4.33 -9.99 7.24
N VAL A 22 5.06 -10.47 6.24
CA VAL A 22 4.49 -11.21 5.11
C VAL A 22 3.80 -12.49 5.61
N HIS A 23 4.46 -13.24 6.48
CA HIS A 23 3.92 -14.48 7.04
C HIS A 23 2.63 -14.22 7.84
N TRP A 24 2.64 -13.19 8.68
CA TRP A 24 1.47 -12.79 9.47
C TRP A 24 0.29 -12.45 8.56
N PHE A 25 0.55 -11.69 7.51
CA PHE A 25 -0.50 -11.27 6.58
C PHE A 25 -1.10 -12.46 5.83
N ILE A 26 -0.27 -13.38 5.37
CA ILE A 26 -0.72 -14.60 4.70
C ILE A 26 -1.61 -15.44 5.61
N LYS A 27 -1.23 -15.59 6.88
CA LYS A 27 -2.03 -16.30 7.88
C LYS A 27 -3.35 -15.58 8.17
N GLU A 28 -3.30 -14.28 8.36
CA GLU A 28 -4.47 -13.47 8.70
C GLU A 28 -5.53 -13.50 7.60
N LYS A 29 -5.10 -13.51 6.35
CA LYS A 29 -5.98 -13.58 5.18
C LYS A 29 -6.34 -15.00 4.77
N HIS A 30 -5.90 -16.01 5.53
CA HIS A 30 -6.16 -17.43 5.26
C HIS A 30 -5.72 -17.87 3.86
N ILE A 31 -4.61 -17.32 3.37
CA ILE A 31 -4.06 -17.64 2.07
C ILE A 31 -3.20 -18.91 2.20
N LYS A 32 -3.36 -19.83 1.27
CA LYS A 32 -2.59 -21.08 1.28
C LYS A 32 -1.15 -20.82 0.85
N LYS A 33 -0.19 -21.21 1.69
CA LYS A 33 1.24 -21.09 1.39
C LYS A 33 1.62 -21.78 0.09
N LYS A 34 1.01 -22.92 -0.19
CA LYS A 34 1.24 -23.67 -1.43
C LYS A 34 0.92 -22.82 -2.66
N ASP A 35 -0.19 -22.13 -2.64
CA ASP A 35 -0.61 -21.28 -3.75
C ASP A 35 0.35 -20.11 -3.96
N VAL A 36 0.82 -19.53 -2.88
CA VAL A 36 1.82 -18.45 -2.93
C VAL A 36 3.12 -18.94 -3.52
N ALA A 37 3.62 -20.09 -3.05
CA ALA A 37 4.86 -20.69 -3.56
C ALA A 37 4.75 -20.98 -5.05
N GLU A 38 3.63 -21.54 -5.49
CA GLU A 38 3.39 -21.83 -6.92
C GLU A 38 3.40 -20.54 -7.74
N SER A 39 2.71 -19.50 -7.27
CA SER A 39 2.69 -18.20 -7.95
C SER A 39 4.07 -17.58 -8.10
N LEU A 40 4.94 -17.79 -7.12
CA LEU A 40 6.31 -17.27 -7.13
C LEU A 40 7.29 -18.18 -7.89
N GLY A 41 6.86 -19.40 -8.22
CA GLY A 41 7.76 -20.38 -8.84
C GLY A 41 8.85 -20.87 -7.90
N VAL A 42 8.59 -20.94 -6.61
CA VAL A 42 9.55 -21.40 -5.60
C VAL A 42 8.99 -22.59 -4.82
N SER A 43 9.86 -23.31 -4.12
CA SER A 43 9.43 -24.39 -3.23
C SER A 43 8.85 -23.84 -1.94
N GLY A 44 8.11 -24.69 -1.21
CA GLY A 44 7.62 -24.33 0.12
C GLY A 44 8.76 -24.05 1.11
N ILE A 45 9.88 -24.74 0.95
CA ILE A 45 11.07 -24.51 1.79
C ILE A 45 11.63 -23.11 1.55
N THR A 46 11.73 -22.68 0.31
CA THR A 46 12.19 -21.34 -0.05
C THR A 46 11.24 -20.28 0.51
N LEU A 47 9.93 -20.47 0.36
CA LEU A 47 8.94 -19.55 0.90
C LEU A 47 9.07 -19.43 2.42
N ASN A 48 9.18 -20.56 3.14
CA ASN A 48 9.39 -20.55 4.59
C ASN A 48 10.69 -19.84 4.98
N SER A 49 11.73 -19.94 4.15
CA SER A 49 12.97 -19.19 4.34
C SER A 49 12.74 -17.69 4.29
N TYR A 50 11.91 -17.21 3.37
CA TYR A 50 11.57 -15.79 3.29
C TYR A 50 10.91 -15.30 4.58
N PHE A 51 10.04 -16.09 5.19
CA PHE A 51 9.35 -15.71 6.42
C PHE A 51 10.28 -15.49 7.61
N LYS A 52 11.46 -16.06 7.57
CA LYS A 52 12.46 -15.95 8.65
C LYS A 52 13.41 -14.77 8.48
N GLN A 53 13.39 -14.12 7.32
CA GLN A 53 14.31 -13.03 7.00
C GLN A 53 13.81 -11.70 7.55
N LYS A 54 14.72 -10.92 8.14
CA LYS A 54 14.41 -9.58 8.64
C LYS A 54 14.12 -8.61 7.52
N SER A 55 14.71 -8.84 6.36
CA SER A 55 14.54 -8.03 5.16
C SER A 55 14.47 -8.94 3.96
N LEU A 56 13.68 -8.54 2.96
CA LEU A 56 13.58 -9.23 1.69
C LEU A 56 14.03 -8.31 0.59
N GLN A 57 14.63 -8.88 -0.47
CA GLN A 57 14.89 -8.10 -1.66
C GLN A 57 13.61 -7.47 -2.15
N THR A 58 13.69 -6.23 -2.62
CA THR A 58 12.53 -5.48 -3.09
C THR A 58 11.72 -6.25 -4.13
N VAL A 59 12.39 -6.94 -5.07
CA VAL A 59 11.71 -7.70 -6.10
C VAL A 59 10.95 -8.91 -5.54
N ILE A 60 11.46 -9.52 -4.49
CA ILE A 60 10.78 -10.66 -3.83
C ILE A 60 9.51 -10.15 -3.14
N LEU A 61 9.62 -9.07 -2.38
CA LEU A 61 8.46 -8.44 -1.73
C LEU A 61 7.42 -7.99 -2.75
N TRP A 62 7.86 -7.44 -3.87
CA TRP A 62 7.02 -7.06 -4.99
C TRP A 62 6.23 -8.27 -5.52
N ARG A 63 6.93 -9.37 -5.81
CA ARG A 63 6.30 -10.59 -6.33
C ARG A 63 5.29 -11.18 -5.36
N ILE A 64 5.64 -11.22 -4.08
CA ILE A 64 4.71 -11.71 -3.05
C ILE A 64 3.47 -10.82 -2.99
N GLY A 65 3.64 -9.52 -2.97
CA GLY A 65 2.53 -8.57 -2.98
C GLY A 65 1.61 -8.76 -4.17
N LYS A 66 2.18 -8.98 -5.35
CA LYS A 66 1.40 -9.27 -6.56
C LYS A 66 0.65 -10.59 -6.43
N ALA A 67 1.30 -11.63 -5.88
CA ALA A 67 0.70 -12.94 -5.75
C ALA A 67 -0.51 -12.96 -4.82
N ILE A 68 -0.47 -12.20 -3.74
CA ILE A 68 -1.55 -12.14 -2.75
C ILE A 68 -2.41 -10.88 -2.86
N ASN A 69 -2.15 -10.06 -3.86
CA ASN A 69 -2.88 -8.80 -4.12
C ASN A 69 -2.87 -7.86 -2.91
N TYR A 70 -1.70 -7.64 -2.35
CA TYR A 70 -1.52 -6.71 -1.23
C TYR A 70 -0.32 -5.81 -1.43
N ASN A 71 -0.48 -4.54 -1.14
CA ASN A 71 0.58 -3.54 -1.30
C ASN A 71 1.40 -3.37 -0.02
N PHE A 72 2.44 -4.19 0.13
CA PHE A 72 3.36 -4.07 1.27
C PHE A 72 4.12 -2.74 1.28
N PHE A 73 4.41 -2.19 0.12
CA PHE A 73 5.10 -0.90 0.02
C PHE A 73 4.25 0.23 0.56
N GLY A 74 2.95 0.20 0.27
CA GLY A 74 2.00 1.16 0.85
C GLY A 74 1.92 1.06 2.36
N PHE A 75 1.89 -0.17 2.89
CA PHE A 75 1.91 -0.41 4.33
C PHE A 75 3.17 0.17 4.97
N LEU A 76 4.34 -0.10 4.38
CA LEU A 76 5.61 0.40 4.88
C LEU A 76 5.72 1.92 4.75
N ALA A 77 5.20 2.48 3.66
CA ALA A 77 5.19 3.93 3.44
C ALA A 77 4.39 4.65 4.53
N GLU A 78 3.24 4.12 4.91
CA GLU A 78 2.44 4.69 6.00
C GLU A 78 3.20 4.64 7.32
N ARG A 79 3.88 3.55 7.60
CA ARG A 79 4.68 3.39 8.81
C ARG A 79 5.89 4.29 8.86
N MET A 80 6.49 4.57 7.71
CA MET A 80 7.61 5.50 7.61
C MET A 80 7.22 6.91 8.01
N ASN A 81 5.95 7.27 7.84
CA ASN A 81 5.39 8.56 8.21
C ASN A 81 6.10 9.75 7.56
N ILE A 82 6.55 9.57 6.34
CA ILE A 82 7.08 10.64 5.50
C ILE A 82 6.06 10.90 4.41
N PRO A 83 5.44 12.09 4.36
CA PRO A 83 4.37 12.35 3.40
C PRO A 83 4.83 12.17 1.95
N TYR A 84 4.02 11.50 1.19
CA TYR A 84 4.21 11.35 -0.26
C TYR A 84 2.85 11.23 -0.93
N GLU A 85 2.62 12.08 -1.92
CA GLU A 85 1.38 12.07 -2.69
C GLU A 85 1.61 11.39 -4.02
N THR A 86 0.88 10.30 -4.27
CA THR A 86 0.96 9.58 -5.54
C THR A 86 0.29 10.37 -6.65
N GLN A 87 0.60 10.05 -7.92
CA GLN A 87 -0.09 10.65 -9.06
C GLN A 87 -1.59 10.33 -9.02
N TYR A 88 -1.94 9.13 -8.60
CA TYR A 88 -3.34 8.72 -8.43
C TYR A 88 -4.08 9.62 -7.42
N GLU A 89 -3.45 9.89 -6.29
CA GLU A 89 -4.05 10.80 -5.27
C GLU A 89 -4.19 12.22 -5.81
N LYS A 90 -3.20 12.71 -6.56
CA LYS A 90 -3.28 14.04 -7.21
C LYS A 90 -4.45 14.12 -8.18
N ASP A 91 -4.62 13.07 -8.98
CA ASP A 91 -5.71 12.99 -9.96
C ASP A 91 -7.08 12.95 -9.24
N LEU A 92 -7.19 12.19 -8.15
CA LEU A 92 -8.42 12.14 -7.35
C LEU A 92 -8.74 13.50 -6.73
N LYS A 93 -7.74 14.22 -6.22
CA LYS A 93 -7.94 15.57 -5.68
C LYS A 93 -8.43 16.53 -6.73
N ALA A 94 -7.87 16.47 -7.93
CA ALA A 94 -8.32 17.31 -9.05
C ALA A 94 -9.78 17.00 -9.41
N GLN A 95 -10.15 15.73 -9.48
CA GLN A 95 -11.54 15.32 -9.73
C GLN A 95 -12.47 15.80 -8.63
N LEU A 96 -12.04 15.69 -7.37
CA LEU A 96 -12.82 16.16 -6.23
C LEU A 96 -13.08 17.68 -6.31
N GLU A 97 -12.05 18.46 -6.62
CA GLU A 97 -12.19 19.91 -6.77
C GLU A 97 -13.16 20.27 -7.89
N ASN A 98 -13.07 19.56 -9.03
CA ASN A 98 -13.99 19.78 -10.15
C ASN A 98 -15.43 19.46 -9.77
N LEU A 99 -15.66 18.34 -9.08
CA LEU A 99 -17.00 17.94 -8.60
C LEU A 99 -17.56 18.94 -7.58
N GLN A 100 -16.73 19.44 -6.69
CA GLN A 100 -17.13 20.45 -5.71
C GLN A 100 -17.53 21.74 -6.40
N ARG A 101 -16.80 22.14 -7.45
CA ARG A 101 -17.13 23.32 -8.25
C ARG A 101 -18.47 23.15 -8.95
N GLU A 102 -18.65 22.02 -9.64
CA GLU A 102 -19.91 21.70 -10.31
C GLU A 102 -21.08 21.68 -9.33
N ASN A 103 -20.87 21.11 -8.15
CA ASN A 103 -21.90 21.03 -7.12
C ASN A 103 -22.30 22.44 -6.62
N ARG A 104 -21.34 23.33 -6.44
CA ARG A 104 -21.61 24.72 -6.07
C ARG A 104 -22.38 25.43 -7.17
N ASP A 105 -22.02 25.23 -8.43
CA ASP A 105 -22.69 25.85 -9.57
C ASP A 105 -24.15 25.37 -9.68
N LEU A 106 -24.35 24.05 -9.57
CA LEU A 106 -25.69 23.46 -9.61
C LEU A 106 -26.58 23.97 -8.45
N LYS A 107 -26.00 24.09 -7.25
CA LYS A 107 -26.73 24.62 -6.10
C LYS A 107 -27.13 26.06 -6.33
N ARG A 108 -26.25 26.86 -6.90
CA ARG A 108 -26.52 28.26 -7.23
C ARG A 108 -27.65 28.36 -8.27
N GLU A 109 -27.59 27.54 -9.31
CA GLU A 109 -28.63 27.47 -10.33
C GLU A 109 -29.97 27.04 -9.73
N ASN A 110 -29.97 26.06 -8.85
CA ASN A 110 -31.15 25.55 -8.19
C ASN A 110 -31.79 26.62 -7.30
N ASP A 111 -30.98 27.35 -6.55
CA ASP A 111 -31.46 28.46 -5.70
C ASP A 111 -32.08 29.59 -6.55
N LEU A 112 -31.43 29.89 -7.68
CA LEU A 112 -31.93 30.89 -8.62
C LEU A 112 -33.28 30.46 -9.22
N MET A 113 -33.42 29.23 -9.61
CA MET A 113 -34.68 28.68 -10.14
C MET A 113 -35.78 28.71 -9.11
N LYS A 114 -35.48 28.41 -7.85
CA LYS A 114 -36.46 28.50 -6.76
C LYS A 114 -36.96 29.97 -6.57
N ASP A 115 -36.05 30.91 -6.66
CA ASP A 115 -36.42 32.34 -6.55
C ASP A 115 -37.32 32.77 -7.69
N ILE A 116 -37.02 32.32 -8.90
CA ILE A 116 -37.84 32.61 -10.08
C ILE A 116 -39.25 32.04 -9.90
N LEU A 117 -39.38 30.80 -9.41
CA LEU A 117 -40.68 30.15 -9.21
C LEU A 117 -41.51 30.76 -8.11
N LYS A 118 -40.89 31.47 -7.15
CA LYS A 118 -41.59 32.18 -6.08
C LYS A 118 -42.19 33.51 -6.53
N ARG A 119 -41.75 34.02 -7.66
CA ARG A 119 -42.24 35.25 -8.24
C ARG A 119 -43.50 34.96 -9.08
#